data_0cc01efeee3e53b2edd05909dcd36159
#
_entry.id   0cc01efeee3e53b2edd05909dcd36159
#
_cell.length_a   1.000
_cell.length_b   1.000
_cell.length_c   1.000
_cell.angle_alpha   90.00
_cell.angle_beta   90.00
_cell.angle_gamma   90.00
#
_symmetry.space_group_name_H-M   'P 1'
#
loop_
_entity.id
_entity.type
_entity.pdbx_description
1 polymer ?
#
loop_
_entity_poly.entity_id
_entity_poly.type
_entity_poly.pdbx_seq_one_letter_code
_entity_poly.pdbx_strand_id
1 'polypeptide(L)'
;MTQPVRVAVVGLGFVGLPLALTYAMKGASVVGVDALPRVVDEINAGHSHHLESYQGKTLPEILREQIDAGRFHATTSYAEAAASVNNYIVTVGLPVHNGDPDLGPLKSCAETLGGVLKKGDTVMIRSTVVPGTTQEVILPILEEVSGLVAGTDFFLTYCSERIAEGRAFEEFINMPLVLGGINEESAAKGKELLAFISETEVTISDIRVVETAKVIENIQRDVNIAMVQEFARFAESFGIDTFELIKVANTHTRVNLLTPGPGVGGFCLPNALYYLQPKARELEVGLPLLQQARMTNDAVPDVLIGMLENALKANGKTLVGSRVAVLGLAMKDFSNDDRVSPVNDLIKLLQKKGVEVRSYDPAVPTSYDHKAESFEAAVKGADALFLTAVQKEFAEADWAAVASLMANSPILFDTKNRIPRDLVSQATVVRI
;
A
#
# COMPACT_ATOMS: atom_id res chain seq x y z
N MET A 1 6.95 -6.20 39.33
CA MET A 1 6.31 -6.56 38.07
C MET A 1 5.87 -5.25 37.43
N THR A 2 6.44 -4.86 36.30
CA THR A 2 5.96 -3.72 35.52
C THR A 2 4.52 -3.97 35.10
N GLN A 3 3.64 -2.97 35.28
CA GLN A 3 2.25 -3.12 34.83
C GLN A 3 2.24 -3.39 33.30
N PRO A 4 1.36 -4.28 32.83
CA PRO A 4 1.27 -4.56 31.40
C PRO A 4 0.90 -3.25 30.64
N VAL A 5 1.52 -3.03 29.48
CA VAL A 5 1.16 -1.92 28.60
C VAL A 5 -0.30 -2.08 28.19
N ARG A 6 -1.06 -0.99 28.29
CA ARG A 6 -2.48 -0.93 27.92
C ARG A 6 -2.64 0.08 26.79
N VAL A 7 -3.13 -0.39 25.65
CA VAL A 7 -3.18 0.41 24.43
C VAL A 7 -4.51 0.24 23.69
N ALA A 8 -5.07 1.35 23.22
CA ALA A 8 -6.12 1.34 22.21
C ALA A 8 -5.50 1.60 20.83
N VAL A 9 -5.84 0.80 19.84
CA VAL A 9 -5.52 1.06 18.43
C VAL A 9 -6.81 1.46 17.73
N VAL A 10 -6.82 2.71 17.22
CA VAL A 10 -8.00 3.33 16.61
C VAL A 10 -7.89 3.28 15.10
N GLY A 11 -8.84 2.59 14.45
CA GLY A 11 -8.81 2.21 13.04
C GLY A 11 -8.19 0.82 12.86
N LEU A 12 -9.02 -0.20 12.60
CA LEU A 12 -8.61 -1.60 12.49
C LEU A 12 -8.48 -2.08 11.04
N GLY A 13 -7.99 -1.18 10.17
CA GLY A 13 -7.67 -1.49 8.79
C GLY A 13 -6.33 -2.24 8.63
N PHE A 14 -5.74 -2.16 7.40
CA PHE A 14 -4.52 -2.88 7.01
C PHE A 14 -3.31 -2.66 7.90
N VAL A 15 -3.22 -1.52 8.55
CA VAL A 15 -2.15 -1.17 9.50
C VAL A 15 -2.57 -1.46 10.93
N GLY A 16 -3.78 -1.03 11.31
CA GLY A 16 -4.20 -1.00 12.71
C GLY A 16 -4.40 -2.38 13.33
N LEU A 17 -5.04 -3.32 12.62
CA LEU A 17 -5.27 -4.66 13.17
C LEU A 17 -3.95 -5.44 13.36
N PRO A 18 -3.03 -5.53 12.37
CA PRO A 18 -1.73 -6.16 12.60
C PRO A 18 -0.91 -5.49 13.71
N LEU A 19 -0.97 -4.14 13.82
CA LEU A 19 -0.29 -3.42 14.90
C LEU A 19 -0.87 -3.77 16.28
N ALA A 20 -2.19 -3.78 16.42
CA ALA A 20 -2.88 -4.16 17.65
C ALA A 20 -2.50 -5.58 18.10
N LEU A 21 -2.47 -6.52 17.14
CA LEU A 21 -2.05 -7.89 17.40
C LEU A 21 -0.57 -8.00 17.75
N THR A 22 0.30 -7.16 17.17
CA THR A 22 1.72 -7.11 17.54
C THR A 22 1.89 -6.74 19.02
N TYR A 23 1.16 -5.71 19.50
CA TYR A 23 1.13 -5.37 20.93
C TYR A 23 0.60 -6.52 21.79
N ALA A 24 -0.51 -7.14 21.38
CA ALA A 24 -1.14 -8.25 22.13
C ALA A 24 -0.21 -9.48 22.21
N MET A 25 0.48 -9.85 21.13
CA MET A 25 1.46 -10.95 21.12
C MET A 25 2.64 -10.70 22.06
N LYS A 26 3.04 -9.44 22.26
CA LYS A 26 4.08 -9.04 23.23
C LYS A 26 3.54 -8.97 24.67
N GLY A 27 2.26 -9.24 24.90
CA GLY A 27 1.65 -9.31 26.23
C GLY A 27 0.95 -8.02 26.71
N ALA A 28 0.74 -7.05 25.83
CA ALA A 28 -0.09 -5.89 26.14
C ALA A 28 -1.57 -6.28 26.26
N SER A 29 -2.33 -5.48 27.03
CA SER A 29 -3.79 -5.48 26.97
C SER A 29 -4.23 -4.47 25.91
N VAL A 30 -4.91 -4.94 24.88
CA VAL A 30 -5.21 -4.16 23.67
C VAL A 30 -6.71 -4.06 23.44
N VAL A 31 -7.20 -2.85 23.22
CA VAL A 31 -8.55 -2.58 22.74
C VAL A 31 -8.47 -2.03 21.32
N GLY A 32 -9.02 -2.74 20.35
CA GLY A 32 -9.20 -2.23 19.00
C GLY A 32 -10.43 -1.34 18.93
N VAL A 33 -10.32 -0.15 18.35
CA VAL A 33 -11.48 0.73 18.13
C VAL A 33 -11.69 0.95 16.65
N ASP A 34 -12.89 0.66 16.14
CA ASP A 34 -13.23 0.95 14.74
C ASP A 34 -14.65 1.53 14.64
N ALA A 35 -14.84 2.47 13.73
CA ALA A 35 -16.12 3.14 13.56
C ALA A 35 -17.20 2.24 12.92
N LEU A 36 -16.80 1.16 12.25
CA LEU A 36 -17.70 0.27 11.50
C LEU A 36 -18.09 -0.95 12.36
N PRO A 37 -19.35 -1.05 12.83
CA PRO A 37 -19.80 -2.20 13.63
C PRO A 37 -19.51 -3.56 12.98
N ARG A 38 -19.70 -3.66 11.65
CA ARG A 38 -19.40 -4.88 10.90
C ARG A 38 -17.93 -5.32 11.05
N VAL A 39 -16.99 -4.39 10.99
CA VAL A 39 -15.56 -4.68 11.15
C VAL A 39 -15.29 -5.20 12.57
N VAL A 40 -15.88 -4.56 13.57
CA VAL A 40 -15.76 -4.97 14.97
C VAL A 40 -16.33 -6.39 15.20
N ASP A 41 -17.51 -6.68 14.64
CA ASP A 41 -18.16 -8.00 14.76
C ASP A 41 -17.33 -9.10 14.09
N GLU A 42 -16.84 -8.87 12.84
CA GLU A 42 -15.99 -9.81 12.12
C GLU A 42 -14.69 -10.10 12.89
N ILE A 43 -14.04 -9.07 13.41
CA ILE A 43 -12.78 -9.19 14.18
C ILE A 43 -13.03 -9.97 15.49
N ASN A 44 -14.08 -9.64 16.26
CA ASN A 44 -14.39 -10.34 17.49
C ASN A 44 -14.82 -11.80 17.26
N ALA A 45 -15.32 -12.14 16.07
CA ALA A 45 -15.57 -13.52 15.65
C ALA A 45 -14.28 -14.24 15.16
N GLY A 46 -13.11 -13.61 15.24
CA GLY A 46 -11.83 -14.16 14.81
C GLY A 46 -11.67 -14.19 13.28
N HIS A 47 -12.41 -13.35 12.54
CA HIS A 47 -12.34 -13.26 11.09
C HIS A 47 -11.57 -12.03 10.65
N SER A 48 -10.81 -12.17 9.59
CA SER A 48 -10.09 -11.07 8.94
C SER A 48 -9.76 -11.44 7.50
N HIS A 49 -9.76 -10.43 6.62
CA HIS A 49 -9.38 -10.57 5.21
C HIS A 49 -7.88 -10.34 4.95
N HIS A 50 -7.10 -10.03 5.99
CA HIS A 50 -5.66 -9.78 5.86
C HIS A 50 -4.90 -11.06 5.52
N LEU A 51 -3.94 -10.96 4.60
CA LEU A 51 -3.04 -12.06 4.22
C LEU A 51 -1.74 -12.11 5.04
N GLU A 52 -1.64 -11.26 6.06
CA GLU A 52 -0.50 -11.23 6.96
C GLU A 52 -0.29 -12.58 7.63
N SER A 53 0.98 -12.95 7.82
CA SER A 53 1.37 -14.13 8.58
C SER A 53 2.62 -13.84 9.41
N TYR A 54 2.79 -14.55 10.51
CA TYR A 54 3.98 -14.44 11.35
C TYR A 54 4.32 -15.79 11.97
N GLN A 55 5.57 -16.23 11.86
CA GLN A 55 6.07 -17.48 12.42
C GLN A 55 5.20 -18.71 12.04
N GLY A 56 4.74 -18.76 10.80
CA GLY A 56 3.93 -19.86 10.26
C GLY A 56 2.45 -19.82 10.61
N LYS A 57 1.97 -18.79 11.32
CA LYS A 57 0.56 -18.58 11.65
C LYS A 57 0.00 -17.43 10.78
N THR A 58 -1.21 -17.62 10.30
CA THR A 58 -1.98 -16.58 9.61
C THR A 58 -2.52 -15.54 10.59
N LEU A 59 -2.81 -14.33 10.12
CA LEU A 59 -3.39 -13.29 10.98
C LEU A 59 -4.69 -13.72 11.67
N PRO A 60 -5.66 -14.42 11.01
CA PRO A 60 -6.84 -14.93 11.70
C PRO A 60 -6.53 -15.93 12.83
N GLU A 61 -5.49 -16.74 12.70
CA GLU A 61 -5.05 -17.65 13.78
C GLU A 61 -4.48 -16.88 14.95
N ILE A 62 -3.61 -15.89 14.69
CA ILE A 62 -3.05 -14.99 15.71
C ILE A 62 -4.17 -14.23 16.41
N LEU A 63 -5.13 -13.68 15.64
CA LEU A 63 -6.27 -12.95 16.18
C LEU A 63 -7.07 -13.78 17.20
N ARG A 64 -7.43 -15.01 16.82
CA ARG A 64 -8.16 -15.92 17.74
C ARG A 64 -7.36 -16.22 19.00
N GLU A 65 -6.08 -16.51 18.89
CA GLU A 65 -5.19 -16.73 20.03
C GLU A 65 -5.16 -15.54 21.00
N GLN A 66 -5.16 -14.29 20.47
CA GLN A 66 -5.14 -13.10 21.33
C GLN A 66 -6.50 -12.82 21.98
N ILE A 67 -7.60 -13.10 21.28
CA ILE A 67 -8.97 -13.01 21.82
C ILE A 67 -9.15 -14.07 22.94
N ASP A 68 -8.82 -15.32 22.68
CA ASP A 68 -8.95 -16.42 23.63
C ASP A 68 -8.09 -16.22 24.88
N ALA A 69 -6.94 -15.57 24.72
CA ALA A 69 -6.05 -15.19 25.83
C ALA A 69 -6.53 -13.94 26.61
N GLY A 70 -7.62 -13.30 26.19
CA GLY A 70 -8.14 -12.08 26.82
C GLY A 70 -7.22 -10.88 26.68
N ARG A 71 -6.31 -10.88 25.69
CA ARG A 71 -5.37 -9.78 25.45
C ARG A 71 -5.84 -8.80 24.38
N PHE A 72 -6.82 -9.17 23.58
CA PHE A 72 -7.38 -8.32 22.53
C PHE A 72 -8.91 -8.47 22.47
N HIS A 73 -9.60 -7.36 22.29
CA HIS A 73 -10.98 -7.29 21.81
C HIS A 73 -11.20 -6.01 21.00
N ALA A 74 -12.23 -5.98 20.15
CA ALA A 74 -12.60 -4.83 19.35
C ALA A 74 -13.93 -4.24 19.85
N THR A 75 -14.07 -2.91 19.73
CA THR A 75 -15.28 -2.16 20.08
C THR A 75 -15.48 -0.95 19.16
N THR A 76 -16.70 -0.44 19.08
CA THR A 76 -16.98 0.87 18.48
C THR A 76 -16.91 2.01 19.50
N SER A 77 -16.77 1.70 20.79
CA SER A 77 -16.88 2.65 21.90
C SER A 77 -15.52 3.14 22.40
N TYR A 78 -15.22 4.42 22.19
CA TYR A 78 -14.05 5.07 22.79
C TYR A 78 -14.14 5.11 24.33
N ALA A 79 -15.34 5.25 24.89
CA ALA A 79 -15.54 5.26 26.33
C ALA A 79 -15.20 3.91 26.98
N GLU A 80 -15.54 2.80 26.31
CA GLU A 80 -15.16 1.45 26.74
C GLU A 80 -13.64 1.29 26.71
N ALA A 81 -12.98 1.68 25.62
CA ALA A 81 -11.53 1.64 25.53
C ALA A 81 -10.86 2.48 26.63
N ALA A 82 -11.32 3.73 26.81
CA ALA A 82 -10.78 4.65 27.82
C ALA A 82 -10.94 4.18 29.27
N ALA A 83 -11.85 3.24 29.55
CA ALA A 83 -11.98 2.66 30.88
C ALA A 83 -10.77 1.78 31.26
N SER A 84 -10.04 1.24 30.29
CA SER A 84 -8.99 0.25 30.50
C SER A 84 -7.61 0.64 29.98
N VAL A 85 -7.48 1.66 29.09
CA VAL A 85 -6.21 2.05 28.47
C VAL A 85 -5.80 3.47 28.86
N ASN A 86 -4.52 3.79 28.61
CA ASN A 86 -3.93 5.12 28.76
C ASN A 86 -3.00 5.48 27.58
N ASN A 87 -2.94 4.65 26.56
CA ASN A 87 -2.20 4.93 25.33
C ASN A 87 -3.15 4.69 24.14
N TYR A 88 -3.17 5.65 23.21
CA TYR A 88 -3.99 5.60 22.01
C TYR A 88 -3.10 5.72 20.78
N ILE A 89 -3.18 4.76 19.87
CA ILE A 89 -2.48 4.79 18.59
C ILE A 89 -3.52 4.93 17.48
N VAL A 90 -3.48 6.06 16.77
CA VAL A 90 -4.45 6.41 15.72
C VAL A 90 -3.89 6.00 14.37
N THR A 91 -4.60 5.08 13.70
CA THR A 91 -4.26 4.55 12.36
C THR A 91 -5.41 4.75 11.37
N VAL A 92 -6.21 5.80 11.59
CA VAL A 92 -7.34 6.18 10.73
C VAL A 92 -6.83 6.67 9.39
N GLY A 93 -7.29 6.06 8.29
CA GLY A 93 -6.87 6.43 6.93
C GLY A 93 -7.45 7.80 6.51
N LEU A 94 -6.70 8.51 5.67
CA LEU A 94 -7.15 9.73 5.01
C LEU A 94 -7.44 9.42 3.53
N PRO A 95 -8.72 9.31 3.12
CA PRO A 95 -9.06 9.15 1.71
C PRO A 95 -8.60 10.36 0.89
N VAL A 96 -8.25 10.13 -0.38
CA VAL A 96 -7.95 11.20 -1.33
C VAL A 96 -9.07 11.23 -2.37
N HIS A 97 -9.75 12.35 -2.49
CA HIS A 97 -10.81 12.58 -3.45
C HIS A 97 -10.40 13.66 -4.44
N ASN A 98 -10.30 13.31 -5.73
CA ASN A 98 -9.90 14.25 -6.80
C ASN A 98 -8.57 14.99 -6.52
N GLY A 99 -7.61 14.31 -5.87
CA GLY A 99 -6.31 14.88 -5.54
C GLY A 99 -6.27 15.72 -4.25
N ASP A 100 -7.35 15.75 -3.48
CA ASP A 100 -7.40 16.41 -2.17
C ASP A 100 -7.61 15.39 -1.04
N PRO A 101 -6.74 15.36 -0.03
CA PRO A 101 -6.89 14.51 1.15
C PRO A 101 -8.06 14.94 2.02
N ASP A 102 -8.91 13.99 2.41
CA ASP A 102 -10.02 14.23 3.32
C ASP A 102 -9.58 14.02 4.78
N LEU A 103 -9.52 15.10 5.54
CA LEU A 103 -9.20 15.09 6.96
C LEU A 103 -10.42 14.78 7.86
N GLY A 104 -11.63 14.70 7.31
CA GLY A 104 -12.87 14.49 8.05
C GLY A 104 -12.82 13.30 9.01
N PRO A 105 -12.45 12.09 8.56
CA PRO A 105 -12.34 10.92 9.43
C PRO A 105 -11.36 11.10 10.60
N LEU A 106 -10.22 11.74 10.36
CA LEU A 106 -9.20 11.95 11.40
C LEU A 106 -9.64 13.04 12.40
N LYS A 107 -10.32 14.12 11.94
CA LYS A 107 -10.90 15.14 12.80
C LYS A 107 -11.98 14.54 13.70
N SER A 108 -12.92 13.78 13.15
CA SER A 108 -13.97 13.10 13.92
C SER A 108 -13.39 12.12 14.96
N CYS A 109 -12.30 11.41 14.60
CA CYS A 109 -11.54 10.59 15.54
C CYS A 109 -10.98 11.45 16.69
N ALA A 110 -10.35 12.59 16.38
CA ALA A 110 -9.76 13.48 17.39
C ALA A 110 -10.83 14.08 18.31
N GLU A 111 -11.98 14.48 17.78
CA GLU A 111 -13.12 14.98 18.56
C GLU A 111 -13.64 13.92 19.54
N THR A 112 -13.86 12.68 19.05
CA THR A 112 -14.36 11.59 19.90
C THR A 112 -13.33 11.17 20.95
N LEU A 113 -12.06 11.11 20.57
CA LEU A 113 -10.96 10.78 21.48
C LEU A 113 -10.78 11.88 22.54
N GLY A 114 -10.83 13.16 22.15
CA GLY A 114 -10.76 14.29 23.08
C GLY A 114 -11.81 14.21 24.20
N GLY A 115 -13.04 13.75 23.88
CA GLY A 115 -14.11 13.56 24.85
C GLY A 115 -13.87 12.50 25.93
N VAL A 116 -12.86 11.63 25.76
CA VAL A 116 -12.54 10.55 26.71
C VAL A 116 -11.12 10.60 27.27
N LEU A 117 -10.29 11.54 26.80
CA LEU A 117 -8.91 11.73 27.26
C LEU A 117 -8.82 12.06 28.74
N LYS A 118 -7.78 11.55 29.39
CA LYS A 118 -7.46 11.79 30.79
C LYS A 118 -6.04 12.29 30.95
N LYS A 119 -5.78 12.94 32.10
CA LYS A 119 -4.41 13.34 32.45
C LYS A 119 -3.47 12.12 32.50
N GLY A 120 -2.31 12.24 31.90
CA GLY A 120 -1.30 11.21 31.77
C GLY A 120 -1.47 10.29 30.55
N ASP A 121 -2.53 10.46 29.75
CA ASP A 121 -2.72 9.67 28.54
C ASP A 121 -1.71 10.06 27.45
N THR A 122 -1.36 9.08 26.61
CA THR A 122 -0.50 9.28 25.42
C THR A 122 -1.30 9.04 24.16
N VAL A 123 -1.26 10.00 23.23
CA VAL A 123 -1.84 9.90 21.89
C VAL A 123 -0.72 9.86 20.86
N MET A 124 -0.70 8.82 20.04
CA MET A 124 0.24 8.67 18.93
C MET A 124 -0.52 8.64 17.61
N ILE A 125 -0.29 9.62 16.75
CA ILE A 125 -0.80 9.60 15.39
C ILE A 125 0.15 8.77 14.53
N ARG A 126 -0.37 7.75 13.83
CA ARG A 126 0.38 6.92 12.87
C ARG A 126 -0.15 6.99 11.45
N SER A 127 -1.26 7.65 11.25
CA SER A 127 -1.84 7.88 9.92
C SER A 127 -0.88 8.69 9.04
N THR A 128 -0.79 8.37 7.75
CA THR A 128 -0.13 9.28 6.79
C THR A 128 -1.00 10.52 6.62
N VAL A 129 -0.43 11.70 6.86
CA VAL A 129 -1.15 12.97 6.91
C VAL A 129 -0.50 14.04 6.02
N VAL A 130 -1.23 15.11 5.74
CA VAL A 130 -0.65 16.34 5.19
C VAL A 130 0.32 16.92 6.22
N PRO A 131 1.56 17.29 5.86
CA PRO A 131 2.52 17.88 6.78
C PRO A 131 1.95 19.05 7.58
N GLY A 132 2.10 19.01 8.90
CA GLY A 132 1.54 19.97 9.85
C GLY A 132 0.23 19.51 10.50
N THR A 133 -0.45 18.48 10.01
CA THR A 133 -1.78 18.05 10.47
C THR A 133 -1.80 17.77 11.99
N THR A 134 -0.81 17.11 12.54
CA THR A 134 -0.83 16.78 13.98
C THR A 134 -0.84 18.02 14.86
N GLN A 135 -0.04 19.03 14.54
CA GLN A 135 0.07 20.25 15.35
C GLN A 135 -0.96 21.32 15.00
N GLU A 136 -1.32 21.46 13.71
CA GLU A 136 -2.20 22.53 13.25
C GLU A 136 -3.69 22.17 13.27
N VAL A 137 -4.01 20.86 13.27
CA VAL A 137 -5.39 20.37 13.18
C VAL A 137 -5.76 19.50 14.38
N ILE A 138 -4.98 18.45 14.66
CA ILE A 138 -5.37 17.46 15.68
C ILE A 138 -5.15 17.97 17.09
N LEU A 139 -4.01 18.62 17.35
CA LEU A 139 -3.69 19.20 18.65
C LEU A 139 -4.78 20.16 19.13
N PRO A 140 -5.20 21.20 18.37
CA PRO A 140 -6.26 22.11 18.79
C PRO A 140 -7.59 21.41 19.11
N ILE A 141 -7.98 20.41 18.32
CA ILE A 141 -9.22 19.64 18.54
C ILE A 141 -9.13 18.88 19.87
N LEU A 142 -8.01 18.19 20.12
CA LEU A 142 -7.83 17.41 21.35
C LEU A 142 -7.88 18.33 22.59
N GLU A 143 -7.22 19.50 22.56
CA GLU A 143 -7.20 20.46 23.65
C GLU A 143 -8.59 21.09 23.87
N GLU A 144 -9.27 21.53 22.80
CA GLU A 144 -10.59 22.16 22.89
C GLU A 144 -11.63 21.20 23.48
N VAL A 145 -11.66 19.94 23.01
CA VAL A 145 -12.67 18.96 23.44
C VAL A 145 -12.38 18.40 24.83
N SER A 146 -11.12 18.13 25.16
CA SER A 146 -10.76 17.55 26.45
C SER A 146 -10.64 18.57 27.56
N GLY A 147 -10.35 19.83 27.24
CA GLY A 147 -9.97 20.88 28.21
C GLY A 147 -8.59 20.64 28.84
N LEU A 148 -7.78 19.71 28.29
CA LEU A 148 -6.44 19.36 28.74
C LEU A 148 -5.39 20.05 27.87
N VAL A 149 -4.20 20.30 28.44
CA VAL A 149 -3.07 20.90 27.73
C VAL A 149 -2.09 19.81 27.30
N ALA A 150 -1.83 19.71 26.00
CA ALA A 150 -0.89 18.77 25.45
C ALA A 150 0.54 19.06 25.88
N GLY A 151 1.32 18.01 26.17
CA GLY A 151 2.68 18.12 26.69
C GLY A 151 2.77 18.44 28.18
N THR A 152 1.62 18.64 28.85
CA THR A 152 1.52 18.86 30.29
C THR A 152 0.54 17.90 30.93
N ASP A 153 -0.71 17.88 30.44
CA ASP A 153 -1.77 17.03 30.97
C ASP A 153 -1.86 15.71 30.21
N PHE A 154 -1.59 15.70 28.91
CA PHE A 154 -1.47 14.50 28.08
C PHE A 154 -0.32 14.64 27.08
N PHE A 155 0.13 13.52 26.46
CA PHE A 155 1.28 13.49 25.59
C PHE A 155 0.84 13.23 24.16
N LEU A 156 1.27 14.09 23.20
CA LEU A 156 0.95 13.95 21.79
C LEU A 156 2.21 13.69 20.97
N THR A 157 2.17 12.64 20.15
CA THR A 157 3.27 12.21 19.29
C THR A 157 2.80 11.87 17.88
N TYR A 158 3.72 11.88 16.93
CA TYR A 158 3.55 11.35 15.60
C TYR A 158 4.63 10.33 15.30
N CYS A 159 4.26 9.13 14.86
CA CYS A 159 5.19 8.10 14.43
C CYS A 159 4.81 7.64 13.02
N SER A 160 5.71 7.83 12.05
CA SER A 160 5.43 7.44 10.67
C SER A 160 5.28 5.93 10.52
N GLU A 161 4.26 5.50 9.74
CA GLU A 161 4.05 4.11 9.39
C GLU A 161 4.79 3.76 8.10
N ARG A 162 5.63 2.72 8.13
CA ARG A 162 6.55 2.36 7.04
C ARG A 162 6.41 0.93 6.57
N ILE A 163 5.54 0.13 7.20
CA ILE A 163 5.38 -1.29 6.86
C ILE A 163 4.89 -1.52 5.43
N ALA A 164 5.23 -2.69 4.92
CA ALA A 164 4.66 -3.24 3.68
C ALA A 164 3.62 -4.32 4.02
N GLU A 165 2.47 -4.28 3.36
CA GLU A 165 1.47 -5.34 3.44
C GLU A 165 2.06 -6.70 3.05
N GLY A 166 1.73 -7.73 3.83
CA GLY A 166 2.29 -9.08 3.76
C GLY A 166 3.52 -9.30 4.64
N ARG A 167 4.08 -8.21 5.26
CA ARG A 167 5.25 -8.26 6.14
C ARG A 167 5.06 -7.45 7.42
N ALA A 168 3.83 -7.04 7.73
CA ALA A 168 3.54 -6.09 8.78
C ALA A 168 4.11 -6.49 10.14
N PHE A 169 3.89 -7.70 10.61
CA PHE A 169 4.39 -8.18 11.90
C PHE A 169 5.91 -8.12 12.03
N GLU A 170 6.62 -8.57 10.98
CA GLU A 170 8.08 -8.56 10.96
C GLU A 170 8.62 -7.12 10.98
N GLU A 171 8.01 -6.25 10.17
CA GLU A 171 8.46 -4.88 10.00
C GLU A 171 8.10 -3.98 11.19
N PHE A 172 6.99 -4.21 11.91
CA PHE A 172 6.73 -3.54 13.18
C PHE A 172 7.82 -3.80 14.23
N ILE A 173 8.42 -4.99 14.20
CA ILE A 173 9.44 -5.41 15.17
C ILE A 173 10.83 -4.92 14.75
N ASN A 174 11.16 -4.98 13.45
CA ASN A 174 12.53 -4.91 12.96
C ASN A 174 12.86 -3.65 12.14
N MET A 175 11.85 -2.84 11.74
CA MET A 175 12.11 -1.64 10.95
C MET A 175 12.48 -0.45 11.86
N PRO A 176 13.55 0.31 11.56
CA PRO A 176 13.87 1.53 12.29
C PRO A 176 12.70 2.51 12.31
N LEU A 177 12.43 3.08 13.47
CA LEU A 177 11.28 3.94 13.71
C LEU A 177 11.67 5.42 13.71
N VAL A 178 10.73 6.30 13.32
CA VAL A 178 10.90 7.76 13.37
C VAL A 178 9.72 8.35 14.12
N LEU A 179 10.03 9.17 15.14
CA LEU A 179 9.06 9.69 16.09
C LEU A 179 9.23 11.21 16.26
N GLY A 180 8.12 11.94 16.33
CA GLY A 180 8.08 13.32 16.79
C GLY A 180 7.17 13.45 18.01
N GLY A 181 7.56 14.26 18.98
CA GLY A 181 6.72 14.68 20.11
C GLY A 181 6.51 16.19 20.07
N ILE A 182 5.39 16.70 20.61
CA ILE A 182 5.18 18.15 20.72
C ILE A 182 6.19 18.80 21.69
N ASN A 183 6.75 18.00 22.60
CA ASN A 183 7.87 18.34 23.46
C ASN A 183 8.69 17.06 23.77
N GLU A 184 9.80 17.23 24.51
CA GLU A 184 10.69 16.13 24.85
C GLU A 184 10.01 15.03 25.68
N GLU A 185 9.12 15.39 26.61
CA GLU A 185 8.40 14.45 27.46
C GLU A 185 7.43 13.61 26.61
N SER A 186 6.70 14.22 25.69
CA SER A 186 5.85 13.51 24.73
C SER A 186 6.66 12.55 23.88
N ALA A 187 7.82 12.97 23.36
CA ALA A 187 8.71 12.10 22.59
C ALA A 187 9.21 10.91 23.43
N ALA A 188 9.55 11.12 24.71
CA ALA A 188 9.95 10.06 25.63
C ALA A 188 8.82 9.03 25.83
N LYS A 189 7.57 9.49 26.04
CA LYS A 189 6.41 8.62 26.18
C LYS A 189 6.12 7.82 24.90
N GLY A 190 6.19 8.46 23.74
CA GLY A 190 6.06 7.76 22.46
C GLY A 190 7.14 6.71 22.23
N LYS A 191 8.40 7.03 22.58
CA LYS A 191 9.52 6.09 22.51
C LYS A 191 9.33 4.89 23.43
N GLU A 192 8.86 5.11 24.67
CA GLU A 192 8.54 4.03 25.62
C GLU A 192 7.47 3.08 25.05
N LEU A 193 6.42 3.64 24.45
CA LEU A 193 5.36 2.86 23.83
C LEU A 193 5.86 2.02 22.65
N LEU A 194 6.70 2.57 21.77
CA LEU A 194 7.28 1.88 20.64
C LEU A 194 8.28 0.79 21.05
N ALA A 195 9.10 1.04 22.08
CA ALA A 195 10.08 0.09 22.60
C ALA A 195 9.43 -1.19 23.15
N PHE A 196 8.14 -1.19 23.43
CA PHE A 196 7.44 -2.39 23.86
C PHE A 196 7.33 -3.46 22.74
N ILE A 197 7.24 -3.04 21.49
CA ILE A 197 7.09 -3.96 20.35
C ILE A 197 8.37 -4.10 19.52
N SER A 198 9.27 -3.11 19.53
CA SER A 198 10.45 -3.07 18.69
C SER A 198 11.71 -2.70 19.51
N GLU A 199 12.81 -3.40 19.22
CA GLU A 199 14.14 -3.10 19.80
C GLU A 199 14.99 -2.25 18.84
N THR A 200 14.41 -1.80 17.71
CA THR A 200 15.14 -0.99 16.73
C THR A 200 15.37 0.42 17.22
N GLU A 201 16.31 1.09 16.55
CA GLU A 201 16.59 2.51 16.84
C GLU A 201 15.34 3.37 16.54
N VAL A 202 15.02 4.27 17.47
CA VAL A 202 14.00 5.30 17.30
C VAL A 202 14.68 6.65 17.10
N THR A 203 14.64 7.15 15.86
CA THR A 203 15.11 8.51 15.55
C THR A 203 14.04 9.51 15.97
N ILE A 204 14.40 10.47 16.85
CA ILE A 204 13.49 11.53 17.31
C ILE A 204 13.77 12.82 16.54
N SER A 205 12.72 13.49 16.07
CA SER A 205 12.79 14.79 15.36
C SER A 205 11.52 15.62 15.62
N ASP A 206 11.45 16.82 15.04
CA ASP A 206 10.22 17.63 15.01
C ASP A 206 9.09 16.87 14.30
N ILE A 207 7.85 16.98 14.81
CA ILE A 207 6.68 16.29 14.24
C ILE A 207 6.53 16.60 12.75
N ARG A 208 6.68 17.86 12.33
CA ARG A 208 6.55 18.26 10.92
C ARG A 208 7.60 17.61 10.04
N VAL A 209 8.82 17.42 10.58
CA VAL A 209 9.88 16.69 9.87
C VAL A 209 9.48 15.23 9.67
N VAL A 210 8.95 14.58 10.72
CA VAL A 210 8.55 13.15 10.66
C VAL A 210 7.36 12.93 9.72
N GLU A 211 6.33 13.79 9.79
CA GLU A 211 5.19 13.78 8.86
C GLU A 211 5.64 13.95 7.40
N THR A 212 6.49 14.96 7.16
CA THR A 212 6.99 15.26 5.82
C THR A 212 7.87 14.14 5.28
N ALA A 213 8.76 13.59 6.11
CA ALA A 213 9.65 12.49 5.72
C ALA A 213 8.86 11.29 5.20
N LYS A 214 7.76 10.91 5.89
CA LYS A 214 6.89 9.80 5.45
C LYS A 214 6.31 10.04 4.05
N VAL A 215 5.85 11.23 3.77
CA VAL A 215 5.30 11.59 2.47
C VAL A 215 6.38 11.58 1.39
N ILE A 216 7.56 12.15 1.70
CA ILE A 216 8.72 12.20 0.77
C ILE A 216 9.24 10.80 0.43
N GLU A 217 9.28 9.87 1.40
CA GLU A 217 9.67 8.47 1.15
C GLU A 217 8.84 7.82 0.04
N ASN A 218 7.53 8.00 0.08
CA ASN A 218 6.63 7.47 -0.93
C ASN A 218 6.76 8.22 -2.27
N ILE A 219 6.86 9.55 -2.25
CA ILE A 219 7.09 10.37 -3.46
C ILE A 219 8.40 9.98 -4.15
N GLN A 220 9.48 9.78 -3.40
CA GLN A 220 10.77 9.37 -3.95
C GLN A 220 10.65 8.04 -4.71
N ARG A 221 9.91 7.09 -4.17
CA ARG A 221 9.65 5.81 -4.84
C ARG A 221 8.80 5.99 -6.10
N ASP A 222 7.77 6.83 -6.06
CA ASP A 222 6.92 7.13 -7.21
C ASP A 222 7.70 7.80 -8.36
N VAL A 223 8.57 8.76 -8.02
CA VAL A 223 9.48 9.42 -8.97
C VAL A 223 10.49 8.43 -9.55
N ASN A 224 11.07 7.55 -8.73
CA ASN A 224 11.99 6.53 -9.18
C ASN A 224 11.32 5.57 -10.18
N ILE A 225 10.07 5.16 -9.92
CA ILE A 225 9.30 4.32 -10.86
C ILE A 225 9.03 5.08 -12.16
N ALA A 226 8.62 6.34 -12.11
CA ALA A 226 8.40 7.14 -13.31
C ALA A 226 9.66 7.25 -14.18
N MET A 227 10.81 7.45 -13.57
CA MET A 227 12.11 7.50 -14.24
C MET A 227 12.45 6.16 -14.92
N VAL A 228 12.25 5.03 -14.24
CA VAL A 228 12.52 3.72 -14.84
C VAL A 228 11.51 3.33 -15.92
N GLN A 229 10.27 3.83 -15.88
CA GLN A 229 9.32 3.71 -16.99
C GLN A 229 9.84 4.40 -18.27
N GLU A 230 10.48 5.56 -18.15
CA GLU A 230 11.11 6.24 -19.28
C GLU A 230 12.34 5.50 -19.79
N PHE A 231 13.19 5.00 -18.88
CA PHE A 231 14.34 4.17 -19.25
C PHE A 231 13.92 2.88 -19.95
N ALA A 232 12.80 2.25 -19.56
CA ALA A 232 12.27 1.07 -20.21
C ALA A 232 11.88 1.35 -21.66
N ARG A 233 11.18 2.47 -21.93
CA ARG A 233 10.83 2.88 -23.30
C ARG A 233 12.08 3.18 -24.17
N PHE A 234 13.08 3.81 -23.57
CA PHE A 234 14.35 4.05 -24.24
C PHE A 234 15.06 2.73 -24.56
N ALA A 235 15.17 1.83 -23.59
CA ALA A 235 15.83 0.54 -23.72
C ALA A 235 15.18 -0.32 -24.83
N GLU A 236 13.84 -0.40 -24.84
CA GLU A 236 13.09 -1.06 -25.90
C GLU A 236 13.38 -0.47 -27.26
N SER A 237 13.29 0.85 -27.41
CA SER A 237 13.55 1.54 -28.68
C SER A 237 15.00 1.37 -29.16
N PHE A 238 15.92 1.15 -28.24
CA PHE A 238 17.33 0.93 -28.53
C PHE A 238 17.69 -0.55 -28.71
N GLY A 239 16.74 -1.46 -28.44
CA GLY A 239 16.92 -2.91 -28.60
C GLY A 239 17.76 -3.57 -27.51
N ILE A 240 17.77 -3.00 -26.29
CA ILE A 240 18.42 -3.56 -25.09
C ILE A 240 17.42 -3.96 -24.02
N ASP A 241 17.80 -4.92 -23.17
CA ASP A 241 16.92 -5.41 -22.10
C ASP A 241 16.91 -4.44 -20.91
N THR A 242 15.72 -3.94 -20.55
CA THR A 242 15.50 -3.00 -19.45
C THR A 242 15.94 -3.56 -18.09
N PHE A 243 15.64 -4.82 -17.81
CA PHE A 243 15.98 -5.41 -16.51
C PHE A 243 17.48 -5.67 -16.36
N GLU A 244 18.16 -6.02 -17.47
CA GLU A 244 19.63 -6.11 -17.51
C GLU A 244 20.27 -4.74 -17.33
N LEU A 245 19.74 -3.71 -18.02
CA LEU A 245 20.17 -2.33 -17.87
C LEU A 245 20.08 -1.86 -16.42
N ILE A 246 18.93 -2.07 -15.75
CA ILE A 246 18.72 -1.71 -14.34
C ILE A 246 19.69 -2.49 -13.45
N LYS A 247 19.85 -3.80 -13.66
CA LYS A 247 20.79 -4.63 -12.90
C LYS A 247 22.23 -4.09 -13.00
N VAL A 248 22.67 -3.73 -14.19
CA VAL A 248 24.01 -3.17 -14.42
C VAL A 248 24.14 -1.80 -13.77
N ALA A 249 23.16 -0.89 -13.95
CA ALA A 249 23.17 0.44 -13.33
C ALA A 249 23.23 0.36 -11.80
N ASN A 250 22.48 -0.56 -11.19
CA ASN A 250 22.45 -0.77 -9.75
C ASN A 250 23.72 -1.39 -9.15
N THR A 251 24.71 -1.77 -9.97
CA THR A 251 26.05 -2.13 -9.45
C THR A 251 26.81 -0.90 -8.93
N HIS A 252 26.39 0.31 -9.34
CA HIS A 252 26.94 1.55 -8.80
C HIS A 252 26.34 1.83 -7.41
N THR A 253 27.18 1.92 -6.38
CA THR A 253 26.78 1.99 -4.98
C THR A 253 25.85 3.14 -4.60
N ARG A 254 25.78 4.21 -5.41
CA ARG A 254 24.90 5.38 -5.20
C ARG A 254 23.65 5.37 -6.10
N VAL A 255 23.42 4.29 -6.84
CA VAL A 255 22.27 4.14 -7.73
C VAL A 255 21.36 3.04 -7.20
N ASN A 256 20.07 3.32 -7.13
CA ASN A 256 19.05 2.36 -6.72
C ASN A 256 17.79 2.56 -7.58
N LEU A 257 17.85 2.08 -8.81
CA LEU A 257 16.71 2.07 -9.73
C LEU A 257 15.72 0.98 -9.32
N LEU A 258 14.45 1.33 -9.27
CA LEU A 258 13.37 0.36 -9.15
C LEU A 258 13.10 -0.32 -10.50
N THR A 259 12.20 -1.28 -10.55
CA THR A 259 11.80 -1.95 -11.78
C THR A 259 10.54 -1.30 -12.37
N PRO A 260 10.44 -1.22 -13.72
CA PRO A 260 9.20 -0.80 -14.36
C PRO A 260 8.08 -1.83 -14.16
N GLY A 261 6.86 -1.48 -14.54
CA GLY A 261 5.71 -2.36 -14.44
C GLY A 261 4.49 -1.79 -15.16
N PRO A 262 3.30 -2.38 -14.98
CA PRO A 262 2.08 -1.99 -15.72
C PRO A 262 1.45 -0.68 -15.21
N GLY A 263 2.15 0.07 -14.39
CA GLY A 263 1.73 1.28 -13.72
C GLY A 263 1.96 1.20 -12.21
N VAL A 264 1.56 2.24 -11.48
CA VAL A 264 1.71 2.32 -10.03
C VAL A 264 0.34 2.27 -9.38
N GLY A 265 0.11 1.23 -8.59
CA GLY A 265 -1.13 1.00 -7.87
C GLY A 265 -1.01 1.16 -6.36
N GLY A 266 -2.12 0.87 -5.67
CA GLY A 266 -2.26 0.96 -4.24
C GLY A 266 -2.57 2.37 -3.73
N PHE A 267 -2.75 2.49 -2.42
CA PHE A 267 -3.11 3.78 -1.80
C PHE A 267 -1.90 4.68 -1.53
N CYS A 268 -0.74 4.12 -1.25
CA CYS A 268 0.39 4.88 -0.70
C CYS A 268 1.12 5.72 -1.75
N LEU A 269 1.57 5.09 -2.85
CA LEU A 269 2.40 5.77 -3.84
C LEU A 269 1.60 6.77 -4.69
N PRO A 270 0.46 6.39 -5.31
CA PRO A 270 -0.32 7.30 -6.14
C PRO A 270 -0.80 8.55 -5.37
N ASN A 271 -1.09 8.38 -4.08
CA ASN A 271 -1.60 9.46 -3.25
C ASN A 271 -0.52 10.30 -2.55
N ALA A 272 0.75 9.88 -2.57
CA ALA A 272 1.81 10.54 -1.81
C ALA A 272 1.97 12.02 -2.19
N LEU A 273 1.95 12.34 -3.48
CA LEU A 273 2.02 13.72 -3.95
C LEU A 273 0.84 14.55 -3.45
N TYR A 274 -0.35 13.99 -3.40
CA TYR A 274 -1.56 14.68 -2.95
C TYR A 274 -1.53 15.03 -1.46
N TYR A 275 -0.81 14.27 -0.63
CA TYR A 275 -0.58 14.67 0.76
C TYR A 275 0.39 15.86 0.90
N LEU A 276 1.33 16.03 -0.04
CA LEU A 276 2.27 17.17 -0.01
C LEU A 276 1.68 18.44 -0.62
N GLN A 277 0.84 18.31 -1.65
CA GLN A 277 0.32 19.44 -2.44
C GLN A 277 -0.44 20.50 -1.63
N PRO A 278 -1.31 20.18 -0.66
CA PRO A 278 -2.03 21.20 0.09
C PRO A 278 -1.07 22.15 0.81
N LYS A 279 -0.06 21.63 1.50
CA LYS A 279 0.93 22.44 2.20
C LYS A 279 1.84 23.20 1.21
N ALA A 280 2.20 22.59 0.09
CA ALA A 280 2.97 23.27 -0.95
C ALA A 280 2.20 24.44 -1.59
N ARG A 281 0.89 24.30 -1.80
CA ARG A 281 0.01 25.38 -2.27
C ARG A 281 -0.07 26.52 -1.26
N GLU A 282 -0.23 26.20 0.03
CA GLU A 282 -0.24 27.18 1.12
C GLU A 282 1.06 28.00 1.18
N LEU A 283 2.19 27.32 0.95
CA LEU A 283 3.53 27.93 0.96
C LEU A 283 3.96 28.51 -0.40
N GLU A 284 3.11 28.49 -1.42
CA GLU A 284 3.39 28.94 -2.78
C GLU A 284 4.61 28.25 -3.43
N VAL A 285 4.87 26.99 -3.08
CA VAL A 285 5.97 26.18 -3.63
C VAL A 285 5.47 25.28 -4.76
N GLY A 286 6.01 25.46 -5.97
CA GLY A 286 5.73 24.60 -7.12
C GLY A 286 6.43 23.25 -7.02
N LEU A 287 5.76 22.17 -7.46
CA LEU A 287 6.29 20.79 -7.45
C LEU A 287 6.27 20.16 -8.87
N PRO A 288 6.84 20.84 -9.92
CA PRO A 288 6.65 20.39 -11.31
C PRO A 288 7.24 19.01 -11.60
N LEU A 289 8.43 18.69 -11.05
CA LEU A 289 9.05 17.37 -11.23
C LEU A 289 8.17 16.24 -10.68
N LEU A 290 7.62 16.44 -9.48
CA LEU A 290 6.81 15.42 -8.81
C LEU A 290 5.48 15.23 -9.53
N GLN A 291 4.87 16.30 -10.01
CA GLN A 291 3.66 16.27 -10.83
C GLN A 291 3.89 15.54 -12.15
N GLN A 292 5.00 15.84 -12.84
CA GLN A 292 5.34 15.17 -14.09
C GLN A 292 5.59 13.68 -13.88
N ALA A 293 6.28 13.29 -12.80
CA ALA A 293 6.50 11.89 -12.46
C ALA A 293 5.16 11.14 -12.22
N ARG A 294 4.21 11.76 -11.49
CA ARG A 294 2.89 11.17 -11.30
C ARG A 294 2.15 11.00 -12.62
N MET A 295 2.16 12.02 -13.48
CA MET A 295 1.54 11.93 -14.82
C MET A 295 2.19 10.83 -15.69
N THR A 296 3.51 10.65 -15.62
CA THR A 296 4.24 9.59 -16.32
C THR A 296 3.75 8.20 -15.85
N ASN A 297 3.61 7.99 -14.55
CA ASN A 297 3.11 6.73 -13.99
C ASN A 297 1.64 6.48 -14.34
N ASP A 298 0.79 7.50 -14.31
CA ASP A 298 -0.64 7.40 -14.67
C ASP A 298 -0.84 7.08 -16.16
N ALA A 299 0.07 7.53 -17.02
CA ALA A 299 -0.01 7.30 -18.46
C ALA A 299 0.46 5.89 -18.91
N VAL A 300 1.03 5.07 -18.00
CA VAL A 300 1.56 3.74 -18.37
C VAL A 300 0.54 2.83 -19.06
N PRO A 301 -0.72 2.72 -18.61
CA PRO A 301 -1.72 1.91 -19.31
C PRO A 301 -1.92 2.33 -20.78
N ASP A 302 -1.95 3.63 -21.07
CA ASP A 302 -2.07 4.13 -22.45
C ASP A 302 -0.82 3.82 -23.29
N VAL A 303 0.37 3.92 -22.70
CA VAL A 303 1.64 3.53 -23.35
C VAL A 303 1.61 2.06 -23.72
N LEU A 304 1.19 1.17 -22.80
CA LEU A 304 1.07 -0.28 -23.03
C LEU A 304 0.12 -0.59 -24.18
N ILE A 305 -1.00 0.12 -24.25
CA ILE A 305 -1.97 -0.05 -25.34
C ILE A 305 -1.38 0.38 -26.68
N GLY A 306 -0.63 1.49 -26.71
CA GLY A 306 0.07 1.93 -27.93
C GLY A 306 1.09 0.91 -28.42
N MET A 307 1.85 0.31 -27.49
CA MET A 307 2.80 -0.76 -27.80
C MET A 307 2.09 -2.01 -28.33
N LEU A 308 0.97 -2.41 -27.70
CA LEU A 308 0.14 -3.52 -28.17
C LEU A 308 -0.39 -3.28 -29.59
N GLU A 309 -0.91 -2.09 -29.88
CA GLU A 309 -1.41 -1.73 -31.19
C GLU A 309 -0.32 -1.85 -32.28
N ASN A 310 0.89 -1.36 -31.98
CA ASN A 310 2.04 -1.46 -32.87
C ASN A 310 2.44 -2.93 -33.11
N ALA A 311 2.50 -3.74 -32.06
CA ALA A 311 2.87 -5.15 -32.16
C ALA A 311 1.84 -5.98 -32.91
N LEU A 312 0.53 -5.73 -32.70
CA LEU A 312 -0.54 -6.37 -33.45
C LEU A 312 -0.48 -6.02 -34.94
N LYS A 313 -0.25 -4.73 -35.26
CA LYS A 313 -0.11 -4.24 -36.63
C LYS A 313 1.08 -4.86 -37.35
N ALA A 314 2.21 -5.04 -36.67
CA ALA A 314 3.36 -5.72 -37.21
C ALA A 314 3.08 -7.20 -37.57
N ASN A 315 2.14 -7.83 -36.86
CA ASN A 315 1.66 -9.20 -37.13
C ASN A 315 0.41 -9.26 -38.04
N GLY A 316 0.09 -8.16 -38.73
CA GLY A 316 -1.06 -8.09 -39.65
C GLY A 316 -2.44 -8.12 -38.96
N LYS A 317 -2.49 -7.82 -37.67
CA LYS A 317 -3.72 -7.78 -36.88
C LYS A 317 -4.10 -6.34 -36.50
N THR A 318 -5.34 -6.15 -36.04
CA THR A 318 -5.86 -4.86 -35.58
C THR A 318 -6.15 -4.92 -34.08
N LEU A 319 -6.08 -3.79 -33.39
CA LEU A 319 -6.43 -3.70 -31.97
C LEU A 319 -7.93 -3.97 -31.77
N VAL A 320 -8.78 -3.32 -32.59
CA VAL A 320 -10.24 -3.53 -32.52
C VAL A 320 -10.58 -4.95 -32.94
N GLY A 321 -11.33 -5.66 -32.09
CA GLY A 321 -11.71 -7.04 -32.28
C GLY A 321 -10.64 -8.08 -31.91
N SER A 322 -9.45 -7.66 -31.48
CA SER A 322 -8.46 -8.59 -30.93
C SER A 322 -8.90 -9.11 -29.57
N ARG A 323 -8.40 -10.30 -29.21
CA ARG A 323 -8.57 -10.91 -27.89
C ARG A 323 -7.29 -10.79 -27.10
N VAL A 324 -7.38 -10.21 -25.90
CA VAL A 324 -6.23 -9.99 -25.03
C VAL A 324 -6.46 -10.67 -23.68
N ALA A 325 -5.51 -11.52 -23.30
CA ALA A 325 -5.43 -12.09 -21.95
C ALA A 325 -4.69 -11.14 -21.01
N VAL A 326 -5.18 -10.96 -19.77
CA VAL A 326 -4.49 -10.19 -18.72
C VAL A 326 -4.32 -11.10 -17.51
N LEU A 327 -3.07 -11.43 -17.19
CA LEU A 327 -2.69 -12.31 -16.08
C LEU A 327 -2.13 -11.50 -14.93
N GLY A 328 -2.80 -11.58 -13.77
CA GLY A 328 -2.49 -10.80 -12.58
C GLY A 328 -3.30 -9.52 -12.50
N LEU A 329 -4.29 -9.50 -11.62
CA LEU A 329 -5.17 -8.34 -11.36
C LEU A 329 -4.72 -7.56 -10.14
N ALA A 330 -3.94 -8.19 -9.25
CA ALA A 330 -3.43 -7.57 -8.05
C ALA A 330 -2.50 -6.37 -8.36
N MET A 331 -2.44 -5.40 -7.46
CA MET A 331 -1.58 -4.22 -7.59
C MET A 331 -0.08 -4.53 -7.45
N LYS A 332 0.29 -5.70 -6.94
CA LYS A 332 1.67 -6.20 -6.78
C LYS A 332 1.72 -7.72 -6.85
N ASP A 333 2.94 -8.23 -7.05
CA ASP A 333 3.18 -9.67 -7.08
C ASP A 333 2.83 -10.35 -5.75
N PHE A 334 2.32 -11.58 -5.80
CA PHE A 334 1.95 -12.41 -4.65
C PHE A 334 0.98 -11.75 -3.66
N SER A 335 0.05 -10.95 -4.18
CA SER A 335 -1.00 -10.26 -3.42
C SER A 335 -2.37 -10.65 -3.95
N ASN A 336 -3.39 -10.47 -3.11
CA ASN A 336 -4.81 -10.56 -3.50
C ASN A 336 -5.47 -9.18 -3.58
N ASP A 337 -4.73 -8.10 -3.34
CA ASP A 337 -5.27 -6.74 -3.34
C ASP A 337 -5.28 -6.17 -4.76
N ASP A 338 -6.46 -6.03 -5.32
CA ASP A 338 -6.72 -5.44 -6.63
C ASP A 338 -7.32 -4.03 -6.55
N ARG A 339 -7.43 -3.47 -5.35
CA ARG A 339 -7.91 -2.11 -5.14
C ARG A 339 -6.89 -1.12 -5.70
N VAL A 340 -7.39 -0.13 -6.47
CA VAL A 340 -6.51 0.88 -7.09
C VAL A 340 -5.37 0.21 -7.90
N SER A 341 -5.67 -0.92 -8.55
CA SER A 341 -4.71 -1.57 -9.45
C SER A 341 -4.73 -0.87 -10.82
N PRO A 342 -3.56 -0.46 -11.36
CA PRO A 342 -3.46 0.13 -12.70
C PRO A 342 -3.87 -0.84 -13.80
N VAL A 343 -3.88 -2.14 -13.49
CA VAL A 343 -4.35 -3.20 -14.40
C VAL A 343 -5.84 -3.06 -14.67
N ASN A 344 -6.63 -2.65 -13.69
CA ASN A 344 -8.05 -2.39 -13.88
C ASN A 344 -8.29 -1.23 -14.86
N ASP A 345 -7.44 -0.22 -14.86
CA ASP A 345 -7.52 0.89 -15.80
C ASP A 345 -7.05 0.47 -17.20
N LEU A 346 -5.99 -0.34 -17.30
CA LEU A 346 -5.57 -0.96 -18.55
C LEU A 346 -6.71 -1.78 -19.19
N ILE A 347 -7.40 -2.61 -18.42
CA ILE A 347 -8.53 -3.44 -18.89
C ILE A 347 -9.67 -2.56 -19.39
N LYS A 348 -10.10 -1.57 -18.62
CA LYS A 348 -11.15 -0.62 -19.02
C LYS A 348 -10.81 0.11 -20.32
N LEU A 349 -9.58 0.57 -20.48
CA LEU A 349 -9.11 1.25 -21.68
C LEU A 349 -9.10 0.31 -22.88
N LEU A 350 -8.63 -0.95 -22.75
CA LEU A 350 -8.68 -1.97 -23.79
C LEU A 350 -10.12 -2.23 -24.23
N GLN A 351 -11.04 -2.46 -23.29
CA GLN A 351 -12.46 -2.67 -23.59
C GLN A 351 -13.09 -1.47 -24.31
N LYS A 352 -12.78 -0.24 -23.87
CA LYS A 352 -13.22 1.00 -24.52
C LYS A 352 -12.75 1.11 -25.98
N LYS A 353 -11.59 0.52 -26.28
CA LYS A 353 -11.02 0.47 -27.65
C LYS A 353 -11.54 -0.74 -28.48
N GLY A 354 -12.52 -1.48 -27.99
CA GLY A 354 -13.15 -2.61 -28.70
C GLY A 354 -12.34 -3.91 -28.67
N VAL A 355 -11.49 -4.09 -27.65
CA VAL A 355 -10.74 -5.34 -27.41
C VAL A 355 -11.58 -6.29 -26.55
N GLU A 356 -11.62 -7.57 -26.92
CA GLU A 356 -12.15 -8.63 -26.06
C GLU A 356 -11.11 -8.97 -24.99
N VAL A 357 -11.36 -8.58 -23.73
CA VAL A 357 -10.44 -8.85 -22.62
C VAL A 357 -10.91 -10.06 -21.82
N ARG A 358 -9.97 -10.98 -21.54
CA ARG A 358 -10.12 -12.05 -20.56
C ARG A 358 -9.01 -11.95 -19.55
N SER A 359 -9.34 -11.80 -18.28
CA SER A 359 -8.35 -11.75 -17.22
C SER A 359 -8.37 -12.99 -16.35
N TYR A 360 -7.26 -13.24 -15.65
CA TYR A 360 -7.19 -14.28 -14.64
C TYR A 360 -6.19 -13.90 -13.55
N ASP A 361 -6.59 -14.12 -12.31
CA ASP A 361 -5.74 -14.05 -11.12
C ASP A 361 -6.30 -15.02 -10.08
N PRO A 362 -5.53 -16.05 -9.67
CA PRO A 362 -6.00 -17.06 -8.72
C PRO A 362 -6.12 -16.54 -7.29
N ALA A 363 -5.42 -15.46 -6.94
CA ALA A 363 -5.39 -14.91 -5.58
C ALA A 363 -6.45 -13.83 -5.34
N VAL A 364 -6.82 -13.08 -6.39
CA VAL A 364 -7.79 -11.98 -6.28
C VAL A 364 -9.21 -12.53 -6.15
N PRO A 365 -9.93 -12.29 -5.05
CA PRO A 365 -11.27 -12.83 -4.85
C PRO A 365 -12.37 -12.05 -5.60
N THR A 366 -12.09 -10.84 -6.05
CA THR A 366 -13.06 -9.96 -6.72
C THR A 366 -13.56 -10.61 -8.02
N SER A 367 -14.87 -10.59 -8.21
CA SER A 367 -15.52 -11.05 -9.43
C SER A 367 -15.61 -9.90 -10.43
N TYR A 368 -15.21 -10.17 -11.66
CA TYR A 368 -15.31 -9.26 -12.81
C TYR A 368 -15.90 -9.98 -13.99
N ASP A 369 -16.69 -9.30 -14.83
CA ASP A 369 -17.30 -9.88 -16.03
C ASP A 369 -16.26 -10.42 -17.03
N HIS A 370 -15.05 -9.84 -17.03
CA HIS A 370 -13.93 -10.27 -17.88
C HIS A 370 -13.05 -11.36 -17.25
N LYS A 371 -13.29 -11.75 -15.98
CA LYS A 371 -12.47 -12.73 -15.27
C LYS A 371 -12.85 -14.16 -15.68
N ALA A 372 -11.87 -14.89 -16.22
CA ALA A 372 -12.02 -16.29 -16.62
C ALA A 372 -11.96 -17.22 -15.40
N GLU A 373 -12.51 -18.42 -15.55
CA GLU A 373 -12.54 -19.44 -14.49
C GLU A 373 -11.19 -20.12 -14.27
N SER A 374 -10.29 -20.06 -15.26
CA SER A 374 -8.94 -20.66 -15.19
C SER A 374 -7.93 -19.92 -16.03
N PHE A 375 -6.65 -20.18 -15.76
CA PHE A 375 -5.53 -19.68 -16.55
C PHE A 375 -5.68 -20.05 -18.05
N GLU A 376 -5.94 -21.35 -18.33
CA GLU A 376 -6.13 -21.83 -19.69
C GLU A 376 -7.30 -21.12 -20.41
N ALA A 377 -8.43 -20.93 -19.73
CA ALA A 377 -9.60 -20.25 -20.29
C ALA A 377 -9.30 -18.77 -20.63
N ALA A 378 -8.46 -18.11 -19.85
CA ALA A 378 -8.05 -16.73 -20.11
C ALA A 378 -7.19 -16.62 -21.38
N VAL A 379 -6.20 -17.52 -21.56
CA VAL A 379 -5.22 -17.41 -22.66
C VAL A 379 -5.65 -18.07 -23.96
N LYS A 380 -6.64 -18.97 -23.94
CA LYS A 380 -7.06 -19.74 -25.12
C LYS A 380 -7.54 -18.85 -26.27
N GLY A 381 -6.80 -18.93 -27.39
CA GLY A 381 -7.09 -18.15 -28.58
C GLY A 381 -6.88 -16.65 -28.45
N ALA A 382 -6.14 -16.18 -27.43
CA ALA A 382 -5.79 -14.78 -27.28
C ALA A 382 -4.71 -14.37 -28.31
N ASP A 383 -4.86 -13.19 -28.92
CA ASP A 383 -3.87 -12.59 -29.83
C ASP A 383 -2.67 -12.03 -29.09
N ALA A 384 -2.90 -11.53 -27.90
CA ALA A 384 -1.87 -11.02 -27.01
C ALA A 384 -2.16 -11.36 -25.53
N LEU A 385 -1.11 -11.32 -24.72
CA LEU A 385 -1.16 -11.53 -23.29
C LEU A 385 -0.34 -10.46 -22.58
N PHE A 386 -0.88 -9.90 -21.50
CA PHE A 386 -0.14 -9.10 -20.53
C PHE A 386 0.07 -9.89 -19.24
N LEU A 387 1.33 -10.05 -18.81
CA LEU A 387 1.67 -10.49 -17.46
C LEU A 387 1.89 -9.26 -16.60
N THR A 388 0.93 -8.93 -15.75
CA THR A 388 0.86 -7.66 -15.02
C THR A 388 1.15 -7.78 -13.51
N ALA A 389 0.84 -8.93 -12.91
CA ALA A 389 1.30 -9.29 -11.57
C ALA A 389 1.59 -10.79 -11.52
N VAL A 390 2.63 -11.17 -10.78
CA VAL A 390 3.04 -12.58 -10.67
C VAL A 390 2.32 -13.23 -9.50
N GLN A 391 1.65 -14.35 -9.77
CA GLN A 391 1.18 -15.29 -8.76
C GLN A 391 1.99 -16.58 -8.87
N LYS A 392 1.91 -17.48 -7.89
CA LYS A 392 2.66 -18.74 -7.87
C LYS A 392 2.44 -19.55 -9.17
N GLU A 393 1.19 -19.64 -9.63
CA GLU A 393 0.82 -20.35 -10.85
C GLU A 393 1.52 -19.78 -12.09
N PHE A 394 1.66 -18.44 -12.19
CA PHE A 394 2.35 -17.79 -13.30
C PHE A 394 3.87 -17.93 -13.22
N ALA A 395 4.42 -17.96 -12.00
CA ALA A 395 5.84 -18.13 -11.76
C ALA A 395 6.33 -19.54 -12.17
N GLU A 396 5.45 -20.54 -12.09
CA GLU A 396 5.70 -21.96 -12.40
C GLU A 396 5.20 -22.34 -13.82
N ALA A 397 4.65 -21.39 -14.61
CA ALA A 397 4.03 -21.65 -15.89
C ALA A 397 5.03 -22.12 -16.96
N ASP A 398 4.61 -23.10 -17.75
CA ASP A 398 5.27 -23.45 -19.03
C ASP A 398 4.80 -22.47 -20.12
N TRP A 399 5.59 -21.43 -20.34
CA TRP A 399 5.26 -20.37 -21.29
C TRP A 399 5.22 -20.83 -22.75
N ALA A 400 5.90 -21.94 -23.11
CA ALA A 400 5.79 -22.52 -24.44
C ALA A 400 4.43 -23.19 -24.64
N ALA A 401 3.94 -23.91 -23.63
CA ALA A 401 2.59 -24.47 -23.64
C ALA A 401 1.53 -23.33 -23.66
N VAL A 402 1.72 -22.26 -22.88
CA VAL A 402 0.82 -21.09 -22.90
C VAL A 402 0.75 -20.48 -24.29
N ALA A 403 1.88 -20.22 -24.95
CA ALA A 403 1.92 -19.67 -26.30
C ALA A 403 1.19 -20.57 -27.32
N SER A 404 1.28 -21.90 -27.17
CA SER A 404 0.59 -22.85 -28.05
C SER A 404 -0.95 -22.87 -27.92
N LEU A 405 -1.50 -22.42 -26.79
CA LEU A 405 -2.93 -22.28 -26.56
C LEU A 405 -3.50 -20.98 -27.16
N MET A 406 -2.64 -20.02 -27.42
CA MET A 406 -3.01 -18.71 -27.96
C MET A 406 -3.27 -18.77 -29.47
N ALA A 407 -3.64 -17.65 -30.08
CA ALA A 407 -3.80 -17.53 -31.53
C ALA A 407 -2.44 -17.63 -32.24
N ASN A 408 -2.46 -17.78 -33.58
CA ASN A 408 -1.25 -17.79 -34.38
C ASN A 408 -0.45 -16.48 -34.20
N SER A 409 0.88 -16.61 -34.07
CA SER A 409 1.80 -15.49 -33.84
C SER A 409 1.41 -14.65 -32.60
N PRO A 410 1.34 -15.27 -31.40
CA PRO A 410 0.91 -14.56 -30.21
C PRO A 410 1.95 -13.54 -29.75
N ILE A 411 1.46 -12.51 -29.05
CA ILE A 411 2.29 -11.45 -28.48
C ILE A 411 2.21 -11.54 -26.96
N LEU A 412 3.37 -11.62 -26.30
CA LEU A 412 3.49 -11.73 -24.84
C LEU A 412 4.13 -10.47 -24.27
N PHE A 413 3.36 -9.66 -23.58
CA PHE A 413 3.90 -8.50 -22.84
C PHE A 413 4.31 -8.93 -21.44
N ASP A 414 5.62 -8.95 -21.21
CA ASP A 414 6.25 -9.32 -19.95
C ASP A 414 6.66 -8.06 -19.17
N THR A 415 5.79 -7.58 -18.29
CA THR A 415 6.09 -6.45 -17.40
C THR A 415 6.82 -6.88 -16.12
N LYS A 416 7.14 -8.17 -15.98
CA LYS A 416 7.66 -8.79 -14.75
C LYS A 416 8.97 -9.55 -14.92
N ASN A 417 9.51 -9.59 -16.14
CA ASN A 417 10.70 -10.36 -16.48
C ASN A 417 10.61 -11.83 -16.07
N ARG A 418 9.48 -12.48 -16.41
CA ARG A 418 9.20 -13.88 -16.06
C ARG A 418 9.07 -14.80 -17.27
N ILE A 419 8.83 -14.25 -18.44
CA ILE A 419 8.70 -15.02 -19.68
C ILE A 419 10.08 -15.29 -20.27
N PRO A 420 10.46 -16.56 -20.56
CA PRO A 420 11.76 -16.89 -21.12
C PRO A 420 12.03 -16.18 -22.46
N ARG A 421 13.29 -15.80 -22.70
CA ARG A 421 13.70 -15.10 -23.96
C ARG A 421 13.75 -16.03 -25.18
N ASP A 422 13.95 -17.30 -24.97
CA ASP A 422 14.06 -18.32 -26.02
C ASP A 422 12.74 -18.71 -26.68
N LEU A 423 11.62 -18.18 -26.18
CA LEU A 423 10.29 -18.30 -26.80
C LEU A 423 10.10 -17.51 -28.10
N VAL A 424 11.09 -16.74 -28.54
CA VAL A 424 11.00 -15.86 -29.74
C VAL A 424 10.63 -16.62 -31.02
N SER A 425 10.91 -17.91 -31.10
CA SER A 425 10.50 -18.76 -32.25
C SER A 425 9.01 -19.11 -32.27
N GLN A 426 8.30 -18.95 -31.15
CA GLN A 426 6.88 -19.35 -30.98
C GLN A 426 5.96 -18.15 -30.74
N ALA A 427 6.51 -17.04 -30.22
CA ALA A 427 5.76 -15.84 -29.86
C ALA A 427 6.63 -14.59 -29.99
N THR A 428 6.00 -13.42 -30.17
CA THR A 428 6.68 -12.12 -30.01
C THR A 428 6.68 -11.77 -28.52
N VAL A 429 7.83 -11.74 -27.86
CA VAL A 429 7.97 -11.32 -26.46
C VAL A 429 8.38 -9.86 -26.39
N VAL A 430 7.53 -9.01 -25.81
CA VAL A 430 7.76 -7.58 -25.58
C VAL A 430 8.02 -7.39 -24.07
N ARG A 431 9.14 -6.78 -23.71
CA ARG A 431 9.48 -6.47 -22.32
C ARG A 431 9.42 -4.99 -22.06
N ILE A 432 8.89 -4.63 -20.90
CA ILE A 432 8.68 -3.24 -20.52
C ILE A 432 9.38 -2.99 -19.22
#